data_dc8076bec0fb7f8ef5034269ff81911f
#
_entry.id   dc8076bec0fb7f8ef5034269ff81911f
#
_cell.length_a   1.000
_cell.length_b   1.000
_cell.length_c   1.000
_cell.angle_alpha   90.00
_cell.angle_beta   90.00
_cell.angle_gamma   90.00
#
_symmetry.space_group_name_H-M   'P 1'
#
loop_
_entity.id
_entity.type
_entity.pdbx_description
1 polymer ?
#
loop_
_entity_poly.entity_id
_entity_poly.type
_entity_poly.pdbx_seq_one_letter_code
_entity_poly.pdbx_strand_id
1 'polypeptide(L)'
;MMKSITVGDIVRRFSLEVLAGEDQLHRKIEKSPTQRPGLEFIDYFDFFPSGHVQVLGNNEINYLHRLSDSESKLRIGNIVKYHPPCIIVTAHEEELMYLPQYCTEEKIPLLRTDQSTYEFVGKLDAYLTKTLAQEIAVHGVCVNVSGIGILLRGKSGVGKSETAHTLIGRGHRLVADDIVVLKKLSPQTLLGTHDEKNKEFLALRSVGLLNVVRLYGRKAFQEETRIALDIELTKWQNNTLNNELEVETKFTEYMGVRVPHIQIQLQPGRDVAGLIEAAANNWYLQQQGYSAAEEFMKRIESEFSDSDKE
;
A
#
# COMPACT_ATOMS: atom_id res chain seq x y z
N MET A 1 7.90 16.15 5.86
CA MET A 1 6.62 16.59 6.45
C MET A 1 5.72 15.39 6.59
N MET A 2 5.04 15.22 7.75
CA MET A 2 3.97 14.22 7.84
C MET A 2 2.85 14.61 6.90
N LYS A 3 2.33 13.63 6.13
CA LYS A 3 1.17 13.86 5.28
C LYS A 3 -0.06 14.05 6.15
N SER A 4 -0.92 14.95 5.77
CA SER A 4 -2.21 15.17 6.42
C SER A 4 -3.29 15.43 5.37
N ILE A 5 -4.50 15.04 5.69
CA ILE A 5 -5.72 15.43 4.97
C ILE A 5 -6.65 16.14 5.94
N THR A 6 -7.68 16.76 5.44
CA THR A 6 -8.68 17.43 6.28
C THR A 6 -9.91 16.52 6.52
N VAL A 7 -10.67 16.81 7.56
CA VAL A 7 -11.98 16.19 7.78
C VAL A 7 -12.89 16.42 6.58
N GLY A 8 -12.83 17.62 5.97
CA GLY A 8 -13.58 17.94 4.75
C GLY A 8 -13.22 17.03 3.55
N ASP A 9 -11.98 16.51 3.48
CA ASP A 9 -11.60 15.57 2.41
C ASP A 9 -12.32 14.23 2.55
N ILE A 10 -12.44 13.69 3.78
CA ILE A 10 -13.20 12.46 4.00
C ILE A 10 -14.71 12.69 3.85
N VAL A 11 -15.24 13.86 4.25
CA VAL A 11 -16.65 14.21 4.02
C VAL A 11 -16.96 14.14 2.52
N ARG A 12 -16.16 14.80 1.67
CA ARG A 12 -16.36 14.77 0.22
C ARG A 12 -16.15 13.39 -0.39
N ARG A 13 -15.12 12.66 0.07
CA ARG A 13 -14.75 11.35 -0.49
C ARG A 13 -15.78 10.27 -0.23
N PHE A 14 -16.41 10.29 0.94
CA PHE A 14 -17.34 9.27 1.41
C PHE A 14 -18.79 9.75 1.46
N SER A 15 -19.05 11.01 1.03
CA SER A 15 -20.38 11.64 1.06
C SER A 15 -21.02 11.59 2.47
N LEU A 16 -20.21 11.96 3.48
CA LEU A 16 -20.68 11.93 4.87
C LEU A 16 -21.60 13.12 5.14
N GLU A 17 -22.66 12.91 5.91
CA GLU A 17 -23.50 13.96 6.45
C GLU A 17 -22.79 14.65 7.62
N VAL A 18 -22.83 15.97 7.67
CA VAL A 18 -22.28 16.77 8.78
C VAL A 18 -23.39 17.10 9.74
N LEU A 19 -23.34 16.54 10.94
CA LEU A 19 -24.34 16.76 12.01
C LEU A 19 -23.96 17.93 12.92
N ALA A 20 -22.64 18.19 13.09
CA ALA A 20 -22.11 19.28 13.89
C ALA A 20 -20.70 19.67 13.46
N GLY A 21 -20.25 20.86 13.78
CA GLY A 21 -18.88 21.33 13.57
C GLY A 21 -18.53 21.59 12.11
N GLU A 22 -19.46 22.11 11.29
CA GLU A 22 -19.23 22.41 9.86
C GLU A 22 -18.08 23.41 9.67
N ASP A 23 -17.91 24.36 10.58
CA ASP A 23 -16.80 25.32 10.59
C ASP A 23 -15.43 24.67 10.92
N GLN A 24 -15.42 23.44 11.43
CA GLN A 24 -14.24 22.69 11.87
C GLN A 24 -13.76 21.64 10.86
N LEU A 25 -14.33 21.57 9.66
CA LEU A 25 -13.95 20.59 8.62
C LEU A 25 -12.51 20.76 8.10
N HIS A 26 -11.84 21.86 8.44
CA HIS A 26 -10.43 22.13 8.14
C HIS A 26 -9.46 21.35 9.08
N ARG A 27 -9.96 20.71 10.15
CA ARG A 27 -9.13 19.93 11.08
C ARG A 27 -8.39 18.83 10.36
N LYS A 28 -7.13 18.63 10.75
CA LYS A 28 -6.23 17.66 10.11
C LYS A 28 -6.40 16.26 10.65
N ILE A 29 -6.35 15.29 9.76
CA ILE A 29 -6.21 13.87 10.06
C ILE A 29 -4.79 13.47 9.63
N GLU A 30 -3.98 13.02 10.59
CA GLU A 30 -2.56 12.70 10.41
C GLU A 30 -2.24 11.24 10.75
N LYS A 31 -3.22 10.51 11.29
CA LYS A 31 -3.04 9.14 11.80
C LYS A 31 -4.05 8.17 11.20
N SER A 32 -3.60 6.95 11.04
CA SER A 32 -4.35 5.76 10.61
C SER A 32 -3.92 4.58 11.50
N PRO A 33 -4.79 3.58 11.72
CA PRO A 33 -6.19 3.46 11.30
C PRO A 33 -7.14 4.35 12.13
N THR A 34 -8.46 4.20 11.89
CA THR A 34 -9.49 4.78 12.76
C THR A 34 -9.53 4.04 14.10
N GLN A 35 -10.16 4.65 15.10
CA GLN A 35 -10.36 4.05 16.42
C GLN A 35 -11.85 3.88 16.72
N ARG A 36 -12.19 2.74 17.33
CA ARG A 36 -13.51 2.48 17.90
C ARG A 36 -13.35 2.45 19.41
N PRO A 37 -13.97 3.41 20.15
CA PRO A 37 -13.89 3.41 21.60
C PRO A 37 -14.53 2.14 22.19
N GLY A 38 -13.87 1.55 23.16
CA GLY A 38 -14.37 0.37 23.88
C GLY A 38 -14.07 0.50 25.36
N LEU A 39 -12.83 0.26 25.77
CA LEU A 39 -12.38 0.40 27.15
C LEU A 39 -12.43 1.85 27.66
N GLU A 40 -12.38 2.80 26.77
CA GLU A 40 -12.48 4.23 27.05
C GLU A 40 -13.85 4.59 27.68
N PHE A 41 -14.89 3.83 27.38
CA PHE A 41 -16.21 4.01 28.01
C PHE A 41 -16.25 3.58 29.47
N ILE A 42 -15.23 2.87 29.95
CA ILE A 42 -15.06 2.51 31.37
C ILE A 42 -13.84 3.20 32.01
N ASP A 43 -13.44 4.34 31.44
CA ASP A 43 -12.35 5.22 31.91
C ASP A 43 -10.93 4.60 31.82
N TYR A 44 -10.68 3.64 30.93
CA TYR A 44 -9.35 3.11 30.67
C TYR A 44 -8.73 3.76 29.43
N PHE A 45 -7.77 4.68 29.64
CA PHE A 45 -7.14 5.50 28.60
C PHE A 45 -5.63 5.32 28.47
N ASP A 46 -5.00 4.40 29.19
CA ASP A 46 -3.53 4.26 29.22
C ASP A 46 -2.88 4.16 27.83
N PHE A 47 -3.57 3.58 26.87
CA PHE A 47 -3.10 3.40 25.49
C PHE A 47 -4.03 4.04 24.46
N PHE A 48 -4.82 5.04 24.88
CA PHE A 48 -5.76 5.69 23.96
C PHE A 48 -5.03 6.36 22.78
N PRO A 49 -5.33 6.00 21.54
CA PRO A 49 -4.67 6.56 20.36
C PRO A 49 -5.24 7.94 20.02
N SER A 50 -4.83 8.97 20.77
CA SER A 50 -5.22 10.34 20.51
C SER A 50 -4.87 10.78 19.09
N GLY A 51 -5.70 11.61 18.47
CA GLY A 51 -5.54 12.13 17.12
C GLY A 51 -5.99 11.18 16.02
N HIS A 52 -6.58 10.03 16.35
CA HIS A 52 -7.27 9.16 15.40
C HIS A 52 -8.75 9.55 15.25
N VAL A 53 -9.30 9.35 14.06
CA VAL A 53 -10.74 9.48 13.81
C VAL A 53 -11.48 8.45 14.68
N GLN A 54 -12.48 8.90 15.44
CA GLN A 54 -13.27 8.04 16.29
C GLN A 54 -14.52 7.58 15.53
N VAL A 55 -14.83 6.28 15.57
CA VAL A 55 -16.03 5.73 14.92
C VAL A 55 -16.93 5.08 15.97
N LEU A 56 -18.16 5.53 16.02
CA LEU A 56 -19.22 4.99 16.89
C LEU A 56 -20.18 4.18 16.02
N GLY A 57 -20.23 2.89 16.23
CA GLY A 57 -21.18 1.99 15.59
C GLY A 57 -22.36 1.65 16.52
N ASN A 58 -23.19 0.70 16.09
CA ASN A 58 -24.37 0.28 16.84
C ASN A 58 -24.04 -0.17 18.27
N ASN A 59 -22.93 -0.86 18.49
CA ASN A 59 -22.56 -1.34 19.81
C ASN A 59 -22.25 -0.18 20.77
N GLU A 60 -21.47 0.79 20.31
CA GLU A 60 -21.07 1.96 21.08
C GLU A 60 -22.29 2.85 21.39
N ILE A 61 -23.12 3.09 20.38
CA ILE A 61 -24.34 3.91 20.54
C ILE A 61 -25.35 3.23 21.46
N ASN A 62 -25.64 1.93 21.27
CA ASN A 62 -26.53 1.17 22.14
C ASN A 62 -26.03 1.10 23.60
N TYR A 63 -24.72 1.04 23.80
CA TYR A 63 -24.16 1.12 25.14
C TYR A 63 -24.46 2.49 25.77
N LEU A 64 -24.22 3.58 25.05
CA LEU A 64 -24.48 4.95 25.54
C LEU A 64 -25.98 5.20 25.83
N HIS A 65 -26.89 4.62 25.05
CA HIS A 65 -28.32 4.68 25.29
C HIS A 65 -28.80 3.99 26.60
N ARG A 66 -28.01 3.03 27.09
CA ARG A 66 -28.34 2.34 28.38
C ARG A 66 -27.91 3.15 29.61
N LEU A 67 -27.09 4.15 29.42
CA LEU A 67 -26.62 5.02 30.49
C LEU A 67 -27.61 6.19 30.68
N SER A 68 -27.57 6.85 31.84
CA SER A 68 -28.21 8.14 31.99
C SER A 68 -27.56 9.19 31.08
N ASP A 69 -28.28 10.24 30.69
CA ASP A 69 -27.73 11.33 29.86
C ASP A 69 -26.45 11.93 30.44
N SER A 70 -26.39 12.08 31.78
CA SER A 70 -25.20 12.59 32.46
C SER A 70 -24.01 11.69 32.40
N GLU A 71 -24.20 10.38 32.55
CA GLU A 71 -23.14 9.38 32.43
C GLU A 71 -22.65 9.25 30.97
N SER A 72 -23.60 9.20 30.03
CA SER A 72 -23.30 9.12 28.61
C SER A 72 -22.47 10.33 28.13
N LYS A 73 -22.87 11.57 28.55
CA LYS A 73 -22.09 12.78 28.31
C LYS A 73 -20.70 12.73 28.93
N LEU A 74 -20.57 12.20 30.15
CA LEU A 74 -19.28 12.04 30.82
C LEU A 74 -18.35 11.09 30.02
N ARG A 75 -18.88 9.93 29.56
CA ARG A 75 -18.10 8.96 28.79
C ARG A 75 -17.60 9.52 27.46
N ILE A 76 -18.47 10.17 26.71
CA ILE A 76 -18.09 10.88 25.48
C ILE A 76 -17.12 12.00 25.77
N GLY A 77 -17.37 12.81 26.83
CA GLY A 77 -16.49 13.90 27.22
C GLY A 77 -15.05 13.47 27.51
N ASN A 78 -14.88 12.31 28.10
CA ASN A 78 -13.56 11.77 28.34
C ASN A 78 -12.81 11.44 27.02
N ILE A 79 -13.50 11.02 25.98
CA ILE A 79 -12.92 10.82 24.63
C ILE A 79 -12.63 12.18 23.96
N VAL A 80 -13.56 13.11 24.04
CA VAL A 80 -13.47 14.45 23.44
C VAL A 80 -12.31 15.27 23.99
N LYS A 81 -11.94 15.10 25.26
CA LYS A 81 -10.77 15.75 25.89
C LYS A 81 -9.45 15.46 25.16
N TYR A 82 -9.37 14.39 24.41
CA TYR A 82 -8.21 14.06 23.57
C TYR A 82 -8.25 14.73 22.20
N HIS A 83 -9.23 15.61 21.93
CA HIS A 83 -9.40 16.40 20.72
C HIS A 83 -9.26 15.57 19.42
N PRO A 84 -10.05 14.47 19.23
CA PRO A 84 -10.01 13.70 17.99
C PRO A 84 -10.29 14.61 16.79
N PRO A 85 -9.79 14.29 15.60
CA PRO A 85 -10.06 15.05 14.38
C PRO A 85 -11.57 15.21 14.12
N CYS A 86 -12.31 14.13 14.26
CA CYS A 86 -13.77 14.07 14.18
C CYS A 86 -14.29 12.79 14.84
N ILE A 87 -15.61 12.76 15.04
CA ILE A 87 -16.36 11.56 15.43
C ILE A 87 -17.30 11.21 14.28
N ILE A 88 -17.38 9.93 13.92
CA ILE A 88 -18.25 9.43 12.86
C ILE A 88 -19.20 8.40 13.42
N VAL A 89 -20.50 8.61 13.23
CA VAL A 89 -21.56 7.65 13.59
C VAL A 89 -21.92 6.85 12.35
N THR A 90 -22.02 5.51 12.49
CA THR A 90 -22.33 4.59 11.39
C THR A 90 -23.61 3.80 11.64
N ALA A 91 -24.42 3.60 10.60
CA ALA A 91 -25.57 2.66 10.56
C ALA A 91 -26.56 2.78 11.75
N HIS A 92 -26.75 3.98 12.27
CA HIS A 92 -27.62 4.18 13.43
C HIS A 92 -28.86 5.00 13.05
N GLU A 93 -30.05 4.43 13.34
CA GLU A 93 -31.33 5.07 13.08
C GLU A 93 -31.76 5.99 14.25
N GLU A 94 -31.30 5.68 15.47
CA GLU A 94 -31.66 6.47 16.68
C GLU A 94 -30.58 7.53 16.96
N GLU A 95 -31.00 8.78 17.08
CA GLU A 95 -30.09 9.89 17.37
C GLU A 95 -29.74 9.93 18.85
N LEU A 96 -28.46 10.09 19.17
CA LEU A 96 -28.05 10.58 20.50
C LEU A 96 -28.36 12.09 20.57
N MET A 97 -29.53 12.43 21.06
CA MET A 97 -30.10 13.79 21.02
C MET A 97 -29.17 14.90 21.54
N TYR A 98 -28.28 14.59 22.47
CA TYR A 98 -27.29 15.52 23.02
C TYR A 98 -25.97 15.59 22.23
N LEU A 99 -25.63 14.56 21.41
CA LEU A 99 -24.31 14.44 20.82
C LEU A 99 -23.99 15.56 19.82
N PRO A 100 -24.89 15.98 18.90
CA PRO A 100 -24.64 17.09 17.99
C PRO A 100 -24.37 18.41 18.71
N GLN A 101 -25.20 18.73 19.72
CA GLN A 101 -25.00 19.95 20.51
C GLN A 101 -23.68 19.91 21.27
N TYR A 102 -23.35 18.79 21.92
CA TYR A 102 -22.11 18.61 22.65
C TYR A 102 -20.88 18.73 21.76
N CYS A 103 -20.90 18.11 20.58
CA CYS A 103 -19.81 18.21 19.60
C CYS A 103 -19.65 19.64 19.06
N THR A 104 -20.74 20.40 18.94
CA THR A 104 -20.70 21.82 18.56
C THR A 104 -20.02 22.66 19.65
N GLU A 105 -20.40 22.48 20.92
CA GLU A 105 -19.79 23.16 22.07
C GLU A 105 -18.29 22.89 22.18
N GLU A 106 -17.86 21.65 21.96
CA GLU A 106 -16.47 21.21 22.02
C GLU A 106 -15.70 21.40 20.72
N LYS A 107 -16.33 21.93 19.67
CA LYS A 107 -15.75 22.18 18.35
C LYS A 107 -15.15 20.92 17.70
N ILE A 108 -15.84 19.79 17.83
CA ILE A 108 -15.48 18.52 17.22
C ILE A 108 -16.47 18.22 16.08
N PRO A 109 -16.02 18.04 14.83
CA PRO A 109 -16.91 17.60 13.75
C PRO A 109 -17.59 16.27 14.08
N LEU A 110 -18.91 16.24 14.00
CA LEU A 110 -19.71 15.02 14.09
C LEU A 110 -20.26 14.70 12.71
N LEU A 111 -19.96 13.52 12.22
CA LEU A 111 -20.30 13.06 10.88
C LEU A 111 -21.18 11.81 10.97
N ARG A 112 -21.99 11.56 9.94
CA ARG A 112 -22.83 10.36 9.83
C ARG A 112 -22.70 9.69 8.47
N THR A 113 -22.85 8.37 8.48
CA THR A 113 -23.04 7.54 7.27
C THR A 113 -24.01 6.41 7.54
N ASP A 114 -24.84 6.06 6.54
CA ASP A 114 -25.78 4.93 6.60
C ASP A 114 -25.10 3.57 6.34
N GLN A 115 -23.81 3.57 5.99
CA GLN A 115 -23.06 2.32 5.77
C GLN A 115 -22.86 1.58 7.10
N SER A 116 -22.80 0.24 7.01
CA SER A 116 -22.45 -0.57 8.18
C SER A 116 -21.07 -0.20 8.74
N THR A 117 -20.90 -0.27 10.05
CA THR A 117 -19.63 0.06 10.71
C THR A 117 -18.44 -0.72 10.11
N TYR A 118 -18.62 -2.01 9.91
CA TYR A 118 -17.56 -2.88 9.37
C TYR A 118 -17.11 -2.44 7.97
N GLU A 119 -18.08 -2.21 7.08
CA GLU A 119 -17.81 -1.83 5.69
C GLU A 119 -17.19 -0.44 5.59
N PHE A 120 -17.73 0.52 6.34
CA PHE A 120 -17.24 1.90 6.33
C PHE A 120 -15.84 2.02 6.92
N VAL A 121 -15.58 1.43 8.09
CA VAL A 121 -14.25 1.43 8.73
C VAL A 121 -13.21 0.81 7.79
N GLY A 122 -13.50 -0.33 7.16
CA GLY A 122 -12.58 -0.95 6.22
C GLY A 122 -12.22 -0.04 5.04
N LYS A 123 -13.20 0.68 4.47
CA LYS A 123 -12.98 1.64 3.37
C LYS A 123 -12.19 2.86 3.82
N LEU A 124 -12.54 3.41 4.99
CA LEU A 124 -11.88 4.60 5.53
C LEU A 124 -10.44 4.30 5.93
N ASP A 125 -10.17 3.19 6.60
CA ASP A 125 -8.83 2.78 7.00
C ASP A 125 -7.93 2.52 5.80
N ALA A 126 -8.43 1.85 4.78
CA ALA A 126 -7.69 1.64 3.52
C ALA A 126 -7.33 2.98 2.84
N TYR A 127 -8.27 3.92 2.81
CA TYR A 127 -8.05 5.26 2.26
C TYR A 127 -7.04 6.06 3.08
N LEU A 128 -7.20 6.12 4.41
CA LEU A 128 -6.28 6.84 5.31
C LEU A 128 -4.87 6.26 5.24
N THR A 129 -4.74 4.94 5.35
CA THR A 129 -3.44 4.25 5.28
C THR A 129 -2.71 4.57 3.97
N LYS A 130 -3.41 4.53 2.85
CA LYS A 130 -2.82 4.83 1.55
C LYS A 130 -2.46 6.32 1.38
N THR A 131 -3.33 7.21 1.85
CA THR A 131 -3.18 8.65 1.65
C THR A 131 -2.14 9.26 2.57
N LEU A 132 -2.07 8.77 3.82
CA LEU A 132 -1.12 9.22 4.84
C LEU A 132 0.22 8.45 4.79
N ALA A 133 0.33 7.45 3.90
CA ALA A 133 1.53 6.63 3.76
C ALA A 133 2.78 7.47 3.54
N GLN A 134 3.87 7.09 4.23
CA GLN A 134 5.20 7.59 3.91
C GLN A 134 5.57 7.22 2.47
N GLU A 135 6.12 8.16 1.71
CA GLU A 135 6.50 7.90 0.33
C GLU A 135 7.87 8.45 -0.01
N ILE A 136 8.51 7.81 -0.99
CA ILE A 136 9.73 8.27 -1.65
C ILE A 136 9.57 8.13 -3.16
N ALA A 137 10.28 8.96 -3.91
CA ALA A 137 10.41 8.81 -5.36
C ALA A 137 11.76 8.15 -5.67
N VAL A 138 11.75 7.15 -6.54
CA VAL A 138 12.97 6.45 -6.99
C VAL A 138 13.02 6.43 -8.52
N HIS A 139 14.24 6.55 -9.08
CA HIS A 139 14.44 6.36 -10.50
C HIS A 139 14.35 4.89 -10.88
N GLY A 140 13.46 4.57 -11.81
CA GLY A 140 13.25 3.22 -12.26
C GLY A 140 12.00 3.09 -13.13
N VAL A 141 11.66 1.85 -13.44
CA VAL A 141 10.42 1.49 -14.10
C VAL A 141 9.66 0.52 -13.22
N CYS A 142 8.38 0.73 -13.02
CA CYS A 142 7.52 -0.19 -12.30
C CYS A 142 6.60 -0.90 -13.29
N VAL A 143 6.65 -2.23 -13.27
CA VAL A 143 5.79 -3.09 -14.10
C VAL A 143 5.09 -4.13 -13.25
N ASN A 144 3.94 -4.58 -13.72
CA ASN A 144 3.26 -5.73 -13.15
C ASN A 144 3.37 -6.90 -14.13
N VAL A 145 4.10 -7.94 -13.75
CA VAL A 145 4.34 -9.14 -14.53
C VAL A 145 3.52 -10.28 -13.93
N SER A 146 2.46 -10.69 -14.62
CA SER A 146 1.57 -11.78 -14.18
C SER A 146 1.03 -11.63 -12.75
N GLY A 147 0.74 -10.40 -12.31
CA GLY A 147 0.28 -10.10 -10.95
C GLY A 147 1.39 -9.73 -9.97
N ILE A 148 2.65 -9.91 -10.33
CA ILE A 148 3.82 -9.61 -9.51
C ILE A 148 4.34 -8.21 -9.84
N GLY A 149 4.35 -7.30 -8.86
CA GLY A 149 4.91 -5.97 -9.03
C GLY A 149 6.43 -5.99 -8.94
N ILE A 150 7.07 -5.45 -9.96
CA ILE A 150 8.54 -5.43 -10.11
C ILE A 150 9.01 -4.00 -10.27
N LEU A 151 10.00 -3.61 -9.47
CA LEU A 151 10.74 -2.38 -9.62
C LEU A 151 12.01 -2.66 -10.41
N LEU A 152 12.10 -2.15 -11.65
CA LEU A 152 13.30 -2.24 -12.49
C LEU A 152 14.19 -1.03 -12.24
N ARG A 153 15.41 -1.27 -11.75
CA ARG A 153 16.43 -0.23 -11.53
C ARG A 153 17.64 -0.42 -12.42
N GLY A 154 18.57 0.50 -12.34
CA GLY A 154 19.82 0.47 -13.09
C GLY A 154 20.19 1.86 -13.63
N LYS A 155 21.41 2.01 -14.10
CA LYS A 155 21.94 3.28 -14.62
C LYS A 155 21.07 3.82 -15.76
N SER A 156 21.06 5.16 -15.92
CA SER A 156 20.38 5.79 -17.06
C SER A 156 20.89 5.19 -18.38
N GLY A 157 19.95 4.88 -19.29
CA GLY A 157 20.27 4.31 -20.60
C GLY A 157 20.69 2.85 -20.60
N VAL A 158 20.44 2.11 -19.51
CA VAL A 158 20.75 0.67 -19.45
C VAL A 158 19.73 -0.19 -20.19
N GLY A 159 18.55 0.34 -20.53
CA GLY A 159 17.49 -0.42 -21.25
C GLY A 159 16.24 -0.71 -20.40
N LYS A 160 16.01 0.01 -19.29
CA LYS A 160 14.84 -0.23 -18.43
C LYS A 160 13.51 -0.06 -19.17
N SER A 161 13.34 1.09 -19.85
CA SER A 161 12.10 1.41 -20.59
C SER A 161 11.91 0.50 -21.81
N GLU A 162 13.00 0.13 -22.52
CA GLU A 162 12.96 -0.83 -23.61
C GLU A 162 12.53 -2.23 -23.13
N THR A 163 13.03 -2.65 -21.98
CA THR A 163 12.63 -3.92 -21.34
C THR A 163 11.16 -3.88 -20.92
N ALA A 164 10.71 -2.77 -20.32
CA ALA A 164 9.30 -2.59 -19.97
C ALA A 164 8.39 -2.61 -21.19
N HIS A 165 8.82 -1.97 -22.31
CA HIS A 165 8.08 -2.01 -23.56
C HIS A 165 7.92 -3.45 -24.09
N THR A 166 9.00 -4.26 -24.03
CA THR A 166 8.95 -5.66 -24.42
C THR A 166 7.98 -6.46 -23.55
N LEU A 167 8.00 -6.25 -22.22
CA LEU A 167 7.06 -6.87 -21.28
C LEU A 167 5.62 -6.49 -21.58
N ILE A 168 5.35 -5.19 -21.87
CA ILE A 168 4.00 -4.70 -22.24
C ILE A 168 3.53 -5.40 -23.54
N GLY A 169 4.41 -5.52 -24.54
CA GLY A 169 4.13 -6.25 -25.78
C GLY A 169 3.78 -7.73 -25.55
N ARG A 170 4.25 -8.34 -24.45
CA ARG A 170 3.90 -9.70 -24.01
C ARG A 170 2.64 -9.78 -23.14
N GLY A 171 1.96 -8.66 -22.91
CA GLY A 171 0.69 -8.61 -22.17
C GLY A 171 0.81 -8.23 -20.69
N HIS A 172 2.00 -7.87 -20.24
CA HIS A 172 2.20 -7.32 -18.88
C HIS A 172 1.79 -5.84 -18.82
N ARG A 173 1.82 -5.24 -17.62
CA ARG A 173 1.27 -3.89 -17.39
C ARG A 173 2.34 -2.93 -16.93
N LEU A 174 2.35 -1.73 -17.52
CA LEU A 174 3.11 -0.60 -17.00
C LEU A 174 2.40 -0.03 -15.76
N VAL A 175 3.17 0.36 -14.76
CA VAL A 175 2.69 1.15 -13.61
C VAL A 175 3.32 2.54 -13.63
N ALA A 176 4.64 2.63 -13.82
CA ALA A 176 5.36 3.89 -13.91
C ALA A 176 6.64 3.75 -14.74
N ASP A 177 7.04 4.83 -15.42
CA ASP A 177 8.35 4.97 -16.07
C ASP A 177 9.07 6.21 -15.56
N ASP A 178 10.41 6.15 -15.51
CA ASP A 178 11.37 7.15 -15.04
C ASP A 178 11.29 7.45 -13.54
N ILE A 179 10.13 7.85 -13.02
CA ILE A 179 9.90 8.12 -11.59
C ILE A 179 8.83 7.17 -11.07
N VAL A 180 9.23 6.32 -10.13
CA VAL A 180 8.33 5.43 -9.39
C VAL A 180 8.13 5.99 -7.99
N VAL A 181 6.88 6.24 -7.61
CA VAL A 181 6.53 6.63 -6.24
C VAL A 181 6.28 5.37 -5.43
N LEU A 182 7.09 5.16 -4.40
CA LEU A 182 6.96 4.04 -3.47
C LEU A 182 6.26 4.53 -2.20
N LYS A 183 5.18 3.85 -1.79
CA LYS A 183 4.42 4.15 -0.57
C LYS A 183 4.51 2.98 0.41
N LYS A 184 4.87 3.27 1.67
CA LYS A 184 4.91 2.26 2.73
C LYS A 184 3.52 2.13 3.36
N LEU A 185 2.82 1.04 3.07
CA LEU A 185 1.49 0.77 3.63
C LEU A 185 1.55 0.02 4.97
N SER A 186 2.58 -0.80 5.17
CA SER A 186 2.83 -1.54 6.41
C SER A 186 4.33 -1.83 6.56
N PRO A 187 4.80 -2.38 7.71
CA PRO A 187 6.20 -2.80 7.87
C PRO A 187 6.70 -3.77 6.79
N GLN A 188 5.80 -4.46 6.09
CA GLN A 188 6.13 -5.50 5.10
C GLN A 188 5.53 -5.22 3.72
N THR A 189 4.86 -4.07 3.51
CA THR A 189 4.14 -3.79 2.27
C THR A 189 4.56 -2.46 1.67
N LEU A 190 5.14 -2.55 0.48
CA LEU A 190 5.52 -1.42 -0.35
C LEU A 190 4.64 -1.40 -1.59
N LEU A 191 3.99 -0.26 -1.86
CA LEU A 191 3.17 -0.04 -3.03
C LEU A 191 3.94 0.85 -4.01
N GLY A 192 4.05 0.43 -5.25
CA GLY A 192 4.59 1.23 -6.35
C GLY A 192 3.46 1.86 -7.16
N THR A 193 3.59 3.14 -7.46
CA THR A 193 2.66 3.91 -8.30
C THR A 193 3.43 4.93 -9.14
N HIS A 194 2.74 5.57 -10.07
CA HIS A 194 3.28 6.61 -10.94
C HIS A 194 3.22 8.01 -10.29
N ASP A 195 3.98 8.95 -10.86
CA ASP A 195 3.71 10.37 -10.73
C ASP A 195 2.59 10.73 -11.73
N GLU A 196 1.63 11.58 -11.34
CA GLU A 196 0.51 11.98 -12.20
C GLU A 196 0.94 12.61 -13.54
N LYS A 197 2.11 13.26 -13.60
CA LYS A 197 2.65 13.85 -14.82
C LYS A 197 3.09 12.80 -15.85
N ASN A 198 3.59 11.65 -15.37
CA ASN A 198 4.14 10.58 -16.21
C ASN A 198 3.17 9.39 -16.36
N LYS A 199 1.93 9.55 -15.88
CA LYS A 199 0.89 8.53 -15.95
C LYS A 199 0.65 8.06 -17.39
N GLU A 200 0.70 6.75 -17.61
CA GLU A 200 0.50 6.07 -18.89
C GLU A 200 1.59 6.33 -19.95
N PHE A 201 2.62 7.10 -19.62
CA PHE A 201 3.69 7.39 -20.58
C PHE A 201 4.91 6.50 -20.36
N LEU A 202 5.56 6.16 -21.48
CA LEU A 202 6.80 5.39 -21.56
C LEU A 202 7.76 6.08 -22.54
N ALA A 203 8.96 6.41 -22.09
CA ALA A 203 9.97 7.06 -22.95
C ALA A 203 10.93 6.04 -23.54
N LEU A 204 10.93 5.87 -24.86
CA LEU A 204 11.87 4.99 -25.59
C LEU A 204 12.89 5.81 -26.37
N ARG A 205 14.16 5.43 -26.25
CA ARG A 205 15.21 6.04 -27.09
C ARG A 205 14.90 5.86 -28.57
N SER A 206 15.19 6.88 -29.36
CA SER A 206 15.01 6.90 -30.83
C SER A 206 13.55 6.83 -31.32
N VAL A 207 12.57 6.56 -30.44
CA VAL A 207 11.13 6.57 -30.78
C VAL A 207 10.43 7.79 -30.17
N GLY A 208 10.82 8.16 -28.94
CA GLY A 208 10.22 9.27 -28.21
C GLY A 208 9.25 8.80 -27.12
N LEU A 209 8.34 9.70 -26.74
CA LEU A 209 7.36 9.47 -25.69
C LEU A 209 6.11 8.77 -26.24
N LEU A 210 5.76 7.63 -25.66
CA LEU A 210 4.63 6.80 -26.04
C LEU A 210 3.55 6.81 -24.97
N ASN A 211 2.28 6.90 -25.34
CA ASN A 211 1.17 6.64 -24.43
C ASN A 211 0.77 5.16 -24.57
N VAL A 212 1.05 4.38 -23.51
CA VAL A 212 0.87 2.93 -23.47
C VAL A 212 -0.61 2.54 -23.61
N VAL A 213 -1.52 3.30 -23.01
CA VAL A 213 -2.96 3.03 -23.10
C VAL A 213 -3.48 3.25 -24.52
N ARG A 214 -2.98 4.26 -25.22
CA ARG A 214 -3.36 4.53 -26.62
C ARG A 214 -2.84 3.47 -27.58
N LEU A 215 -1.64 2.93 -27.32
CA LEU A 215 -1.00 1.93 -28.19
C LEU A 215 -1.51 0.50 -27.93
N TYR A 216 -1.65 0.11 -26.65
CA TYR A 216 -1.90 -1.29 -26.25
C TYR A 216 -3.25 -1.51 -25.55
N GLY A 217 -4.02 -0.44 -25.37
CA GLY A 217 -5.31 -0.45 -24.66
C GLY A 217 -5.16 -0.37 -23.14
N ARG A 218 -6.28 -0.11 -22.45
CA ARG A 218 -6.33 0.12 -20.99
C ARG A 218 -5.74 -1.03 -20.16
N LYS A 219 -5.81 -2.26 -20.65
CA LYS A 219 -5.26 -3.44 -19.99
C LYS A 219 -3.73 -3.42 -19.84
N ALA A 220 -3.02 -2.60 -20.62
CA ALA A 220 -1.57 -2.50 -20.59
C ALA A 220 -1.04 -1.55 -19.50
N PHE A 221 -1.93 -0.87 -18.79
CA PHE A 221 -1.59 0.05 -17.69
C PHE A 221 -2.32 -0.33 -16.40
N GLN A 222 -1.65 -0.12 -15.26
CA GLN A 222 -2.17 -0.33 -13.93
C GLN A 222 -1.76 0.84 -13.03
N GLU A 223 -2.68 1.39 -12.25
CA GLU A 223 -2.46 2.57 -11.40
C GLU A 223 -1.39 2.33 -10.33
N GLU A 224 -1.34 1.13 -9.78
CA GLU A 224 -0.45 0.78 -8.68
C GLU A 224 -0.26 -0.73 -8.58
N THR A 225 0.84 -1.17 -7.97
CA THR A 225 1.09 -2.58 -7.67
C THR A 225 1.89 -2.73 -6.38
N ARG A 226 1.69 -3.82 -5.63
CA ARG A 226 2.57 -4.18 -4.52
C ARG A 226 3.93 -4.57 -5.10
N ILE A 227 5.01 -3.95 -4.62
CA ILE A 227 6.36 -4.31 -5.02
C ILE A 227 6.77 -5.61 -4.33
N ALA A 228 7.00 -6.63 -5.12
CA ALA A 228 7.39 -7.96 -4.69
C ALA A 228 8.87 -8.26 -4.98
N LEU A 229 9.41 -7.65 -6.06
CA LEU A 229 10.79 -7.82 -6.49
C LEU A 229 11.40 -6.47 -6.86
N ASP A 230 12.69 -6.33 -6.55
CA ASP A 230 13.57 -5.27 -7.00
C ASP A 230 14.60 -5.87 -7.94
N ILE A 231 14.57 -5.49 -9.22
CA ILE A 231 15.48 -6.02 -10.24
C ILE A 231 16.41 -4.92 -10.73
N GLU A 232 17.71 -5.11 -10.52
CA GLU A 232 18.72 -4.19 -11.03
C GLU A 232 19.28 -4.68 -12.37
N LEU A 233 19.07 -3.88 -13.42
CA LEU A 233 19.68 -4.10 -14.72
C LEU A 233 21.07 -3.49 -14.78
N THR A 234 22.09 -4.28 -15.07
CA THR A 234 23.48 -3.86 -15.17
C THR A 234 24.07 -4.18 -16.56
N LYS A 235 25.07 -3.40 -16.98
CA LYS A 235 25.81 -3.74 -18.20
C LYS A 235 26.66 -4.98 -17.95
N TRP A 236 26.76 -5.82 -18.96
CA TRP A 236 27.60 -6.99 -18.89
C TRP A 236 29.07 -6.64 -18.65
N GLN A 237 29.72 -7.38 -17.77
CA GLN A 237 31.15 -7.29 -17.47
C GLN A 237 31.75 -8.68 -17.53
N ASN A 238 32.86 -8.83 -18.29
CA ASN A 238 33.49 -10.11 -18.60
C ASN A 238 34.02 -10.91 -17.39
N ASN A 239 33.99 -10.37 -16.16
CA ASN A 239 34.72 -10.94 -15.02
C ASN A 239 33.85 -11.34 -13.82
N THR A 240 32.56 -11.44 -13.94
CA THR A 240 31.70 -11.94 -12.85
C THR A 240 31.28 -13.38 -13.11
N LEU A 241 31.93 -14.33 -12.42
CA LEU A 241 31.38 -15.68 -12.22
C LEU A 241 30.11 -15.47 -11.37
N ASN A 242 28.96 -15.42 -12.02
CA ASN A 242 27.68 -15.55 -11.29
C ASN A 242 27.60 -17.00 -10.81
N ASN A 243 27.64 -17.22 -9.51
CA ASN A 243 27.27 -18.52 -8.94
C ASN A 243 25.77 -18.71 -9.20
N GLU A 244 25.44 -19.50 -10.24
CA GLU A 244 24.05 -19.81 -10.63
C GLU A 244 23.29 -20.58 -9.53
N LEU A 245 24.00 -21.09 -8.51
CA LEU A 245 23.49 -21.82 -7.36
C LEU A 245 23.45 -20.97 -6.06
N GLU A 246 23.55 -19.62 -6.15
CA GLU A 246 23.42 -18.78 -4.95
C GLU A 246 22.01 -18.92 -4.35
N VAL A 247 21.94 -19.60 -3.22
CA VAL A 247 20.71 -19.82 -2.43
C VAL A 247 20.35 -18.58 -1.59
N GLU A 248 21.30 -17.65 -1.39
CA GLU A 248 21.06 -16.47 -0.56
C GLU A 248 20.25 -15.39 -1.28
N THR A 249 19.04 -15.14 -0.76
CA THR A 249 18.20 -14.04 -1.24
C THR A 249 18.78 -12.71 -0.76
N LYS A 250 19.26 -11.89 -1.69
CA LYS A 250 19.65 -10.49 -1.43
C LYS A 250 18.40 -9.62 -1.27
N PHE A 251 18.51 -8.54 -0.53
CA PHE A 251 17.41 -7.61 -0.31
C PHE A 251 17.84 -6.17 -0.54
N THR A 252 16.93 -5.37 -1.07
CA THR A 252 17.02 -3.90 -1.04
C THR A 252 16.02 -3.39 -0.02
N GLU A 253 16.38 -2.34 0.72
CA GLU A 253 15.51 -1.74 1.73
C GLU A 253 14.98 -0.39 1.27
N TYR A 254 13.66 -0.19 1.39
CA TYR A 254 12.96 1.06 1.12
C TYR A 254 12.13 1.43 2.34
N MET A 255 12.45 2.52 3.01
CA MET A 255 11.73 3.00 4.21
C MET A 255 11.53 1.91 5.28
N GLY A 256 12.54 1.03 5.47
CA GLY A 256 12.48 -0.09 6.41
C GLY A 256 11.69 -1.31 5.91
N VAL A 257 11.25 -1.33 4.65
CA VAL A 257 10.63 -2.51 4.00
C VAL A 257 11.70 -3.23 3.16
N ARG A 258 11.95 -4.50 3.47
CA ARG A 258 12.88 -5.36 2.72
C ARG A 258 12.20 -5.97 1.52
N VAL A 259 12.76 -5.73 0.32
CA VAL A 259 12.29 -6.29 -0.96
C VAL A 259 13.36 -7.20 -1.53
N PRO A 260 13.02 -8.45 -1.92
CA PRO A 260 13.97 -9.36 -2.57
C PRO A 260 14.62 -8.70 -3.80
N HIS A 261 15.95 -8.83 -3.92
CA HIS A 261 16.75 -8.17 -4.92
C HIS A 261 17.40 -9.17 -5.86
N ILE A 262 17.28 -8.93 -7.16
CA ILE A 262 17.90 -9.72 -8.22
C ILE A 262 18.71 -8.79 -9.13
N GLN A 263 19.93 -9.18 -9.50
CA GLN A 263 20.74 -8.47 -10.48
C GLN A 263 20.73 -9.23 -11.82
N ILE A 264 20.33 -8.55 -12.89
CA ILE A 264 20.35 -9.11 -14.25
C ILE A 264 21.35 -8.34 -15.10
N GLN A 265 22.33 -9.05 -15.65
CA GLN A 265 23.30 -8.49 -16.59
C GLN A 265 22.76 -8.52 -18.02
N LEU A 266 22.81 -7.36 -18.68
CA LEU A 266 22.37 -7.18 -20.05
C LEU A 266 23.46 -7.60 -21.02
N GLN A 267 23.26 -8.71 -21.70
CA GLN A 267 24.14 -9.19 -22.82
C GLN A 267 23.42 -8.97 -24.15
N PRO A 268 24.14 -8.60 -25.22
CA PRO A 268 23.57 -8.57 -26.57
C PRO A 268 22.95 -9.92 -26.95
N GLY A 269 21.72 -9.89 -27.47
CA GLY A 269 20.99 -11.10 -27.86
C GLY A 269 20.30 -11.87 -26.74
N ARG A 270 20.46 -11.48 -25.46
CA ARG A 270 19.78 -12.13 -24.33
C ARG A 270 18.36 -11.59 -24.15
N ASP A 271 17.40 -12.48 -23.99
CA ASP A 271 16.00 -12.13 -23.71
C ASP A 271 15.83 -11.71 -22.25
N VAL A 272 16.03 -10.42 -21.97
CA VAL A 272 15.91 -9.86 -20.61
C VAL A 272 14.48 -9.91 -20.10
N ALA A 273 13.49 -9.69 -20.97
CA ALA A 273 12.07 -9.75 -20.58
C ALA A 273 11.70 -11.18 -20.13
N GLY A 274 12.16 -12.20 -20.85
CA GLY A 274 11.97 -13.60 -20.46
C GLY A 274 12.64 -13.97 -19.14
N LEU A 275 13.81 -13.39 -18.82
CA LEU A 275 14.45 -13.57 -17.52
C LEU A 275 13.65 -12.93 -16.38
N ILE A 276 13.04 -11.76 -16.62
CA ILE A 276 12.18 -11.10 -15.64
C ILE A 276 10.91 -11.91 -15.42
N GLU A 277 10.30 -12.46 -16.48
CA GLU A 277 9.15 -13.37 -16.37
C GLU A 277 9.50 -14.63 -15.55
N ALA A 278 10.66 -15.23 -15.82
CA ALA A 278 11.16 -16.38 -15.05
C ALA A 278 11.39 -16.04 -13.57
N ALA A 279 12.00 -14.87 -13.28
CA ALA A 279 12.21 -14.40 -11.91
C ALA A 279 10.88 -14.18 -11.16
N ALA A 280 9.88 -13.57 -11.82
CA ALA A 280 8.55 -13.39 -11.26
C ALA A 280 7.87 -14.73 -10.93
N ASN A 281 7.91 -15.68 -11.86
CA ASN A 281 7.31 -17.01 -11.69
C ASN A 281 8.03 -17.79 -10.58
N ASN A 282 9.36 -17.76 -10.53
CA ASN A 282 10.14 -18.41 -9.48
C ASN A 282 9.84 -17.82 -8.11
N TRP A 283 9.75 -16.47 -7.99
CA TRP A 283 9.34 -15.79 -6.76
C TRP A 283 7.95 -16.24 -6.32
N TYR A 284 6.99 -16.33 -7.25
CA TYR A 284 5.65 -16.81 -6.95
C TYR A 284 5.64 -18.23 -6.38
N LEU A 285 6.41 -19.16 -6.98
CA LEU A 285 6.55 -20.53 -6.49
C LEU A 285 7.17 -20.57 -5.09
N GLN A 286 8.18 -19.73 -4.81
CA GLN A 286 8.78 -19.62 -3.47
C GLN A 286 7.76 -19.16 -2.44
N GLN A 287 6.84 -18.24 -2.78
CA GLN A 287 5.75 -17.84 -1.88
C GLN A 287 4.75 -18.99 -1.60
N GLN A 288 4.69 -19.99 -2.47
CA GLN A 288 3.92 -21.22 -2.26
C GLN A 288 4.69 -22.31 -1.50
N GLY A 289 5.91 -21.99 -1.03
CA GLY A 289 6.77 -22.93 -0.31
C GLY A 289 7.58 -23.89 -1.20
N TYR A 290 7.66 -23.61 -2.50
CA TYR A 290 8.48 -24.40 -3.43
C TYR A 290 9.83 -23.71 -3.69
N SER A 291 10.92 -24.45 -3.56
CA SER A 291 12.27 -24.03 -3.92
C SER A 291 12.92 -25.02 -4.87
N ALA A 292 13.11 -24.60 -6.12
CA ALA A 292 13.79 -25.42 -7.12
C ALA A 292 15.24 -25.76 -6.73
N ALA A 293 15.94 -24.82 -6.06
CA ALA A 293 17.30 -25.02 -5.59
C ALA A 293 17.36 -26.09 -4.49
N GLU A 294 16.43 -26.04 -3.50
CA GLU A 294 16.35 -27.06 -2.46
C GLU A 294 15.97 -28.44 -3.02
N GLU A 295 15.04 -28.47 -3.97
CA GLU A 295 14.67 -29.72 -4.63
C GLU A 295 15.88 -30.32 -5.38
N PHE A 296 16.61 -29.49 -6.10
CA PHE A 296 17.79 -29.90 -6.85
C PHE A 296 18.88 -30.44 -5.90
N MET A 297 19.18 -29.74 -4.81
CA MET A 297 20.15 -30.20 -3.81
C MET A 297 19.76 -31.52 -3.17
N LYS A 298 18.48 -31.72 -2.81
CA LYS A 298 17.98 -32.99 -2.28
C LYS A 298 18.17 -34.17 -3.27
N ARG A 299 17.98 -33.92 -4.58
CA ARG A 299 18.21 -34.95 -5.59
C ARG A 299 19.69 -35.32 -5.68
N ILE A 300 20.60 -34.33 -5.67
CA ILE A 300 22.05 -34.58 -5.66
C ILE A 300 22.44 -35.38 -4.39
N GLU A 301 21.99 -34.97 -3.22
CA GLU A 301 22.29 -35.68 -1.96
C GLU A 301 21.79 -37.13 -1.97
N SER A 302 20.64 -37.40 -2.57
CA SER A 302 20.10 -38.74 -2.68
C SER A 302 20.95 -39.63 -3.62
N GLU A 303 21.45 -39.09 -4.73
CA GLU A 303 22.33 -39.81 -5.65
C GLU A 303 23.69 -40.18 -5.00
N PHE A 304 24.27 -39.29 -4.18
CA PHE A 304 25.50 -39.58 -3.45
C PHE A 304 25.32 -40.62 -2.34
N SER A 305 24.16 -40.58 -1.65
CA SER A 305 23.89 -41.55 -0.57
C SER A 305 23.61 -42.97 -1.09
N ASP A 306 23.17 -43.13 -2.32
CA ASP A 306 22.99 -44.47 -2.96
C ASP A 306 24.28 -45.00 -3.58
N SER A 307 25.20 -44.14 -3.99
CA SER A 307 26.52 -44.57 -4.49
C SER A 307 27.50 -45.01 -3.42
N ASP A 308 27.31 -44.63 -2.16
CA ASP A 308 28.10 -45.10 -1.02
C ASP A 308 27.63 -46.48 -0.44
N LYS A 309 26.59 -47.09 -1.05
CA LYS A 309 26.05 -48.40 -0.62
C LYS A 309 26.39 -49.56 -1.58
N GLU A 310 27.07 -49.29 -2.66
CA GLU A 310 27.66 -50.31 -3.56
C GLU A 310 29.16 -50.47 -3.28
#